data_32612325afc0c4685a92e2a7af9ef2ee
#
_entry.id   32612325afc0c4685a92e2a7af9ef2ee
#
_cell.length_a   1.000
_cell.length_b   1.000
_cell.length_c   1.000
_cell.angle_alpha   90.00
_cell.angle_beta   90.00
_cell.angle_gamma   90.00
#
_symmetry.space_group_name_H-M   'P 1'
#
loop_
_entity.id
_entity.type
_entity.pdbx_description
1 polymer ?
#
loop_
_entity_poly.entity_id
_entity_poly.type
_entity_poly.pdbx_seq_one_letter_code
_entity_poly.pdbx_strand_id
1 'polypeptide(L)'
;MKIFYFAPILILFFSCTGKKPDANKKEDNAIKCEIVVTELQTIIDSVNLEGAILIYDLEGDIYYSNDFERSKNGKLPASTFKIPNSIIALESGRVENDSTLFKWNGEKRSLKNWEQDLIFRDAFHFSCVPCYQEVARSIGVKNMTEYLDKLEYGNMKVDSTNIDLFWLEGESQISQFQQVDFLKRFYQSELPISKRTETIMKRMMVMEDNDDYKLSGKTGWSIRNGNNNGWFVGYVEHQNKTY
;
A
#
# COMPACT_ATOMS: atom_id res chain seq x y z
N MET A 1 24.74 31.50 48.02
CA MET A 1 25.74 31.07 47.05
C MET A 1 25.42 29.63 46.66
N LYS A 2 24.66 29.45 45.60
CA LYS A 2 24.23 28.10 45.10
C LYS A 2 25.14 27.71 43.94
N ILE A 3 25.89 26.63 44.16
CA ILE A 3 26.83 26.07 43.20
C ILE A 3 26.01 25.12 42.29
N PHE A 4 25.95 25.48 40.98
CA PHE A 4 25.41 24.63 39.91
C PHE A 4 26.50 23.66 39.45
N TYR A 5 26.24 22.36 39.60
CA TYR A 5 27.06 21.32 38.97
C TYR A 5 26.60 21.11 37.52
N PHE A 6 27.49 21.41 36.60
CA PHE A 6 27.34 21.01 35.18
C PHE A 6 27.85 19.58 35.04
N ALA A 7 26.97 18.67 34.65
CA ALA A 7 27.37 17.34 34.21
C ALA A 7 27.73 17.39 32.71
N PRO A 8 28.85 16.82 32.28
CA PRO A 8 29.17 16.76 30.85
C PRO A 8 28.35 15.73 30.14
N ILE A 9 27.65 16.15 29.08
CA ILE A 9 26.96 15.26 28.14
C ILE A 9 28.05 14.57 27.30
N LEU A 10 28.13 13.26 27.46
CA LEU A 10 29.03 12.40 26.69
C LEU A 10 28.37 12.15 25.30
N ILE A 11 28.84 12.86 24.28
CA ILE A 11 28.42 12.65 22.90
C ILE A 11 29.19 11.44 22.37
N LEU A 12 28.49 10.30 22.23
CA LEU A 12 29.03 9.12 21.55
C LEU A 12 28.94 9.32 20.04
N PHE A 13 30.08 9.58 19.42
CA PHE A 13 30.21 9.53 17.95
C PHE A 13 30.29 8.07 17.53
N PHE A 14 29.25 7.55 16.89
CA PHE A 14 29.34 6.30 16.14
C PHE A 14 29.98 6.60 14.78
N SER A 15 31.21 6.17 14.61
CA SER A 15 31.93 6.22 13.33
C SER A 15 31.58 4.96 12.53
N CYS A 16 30.80 5.09 11.49
CA CYS A 16 30.58 4.04 10.51
C CYS A 16 31.77 3.98 9.55
N THR A 17 32.70 3.05 9.78
CA THR A 17 33.77 2.74 8.82
C THR A 17 33.26 1.73 7.78
N GLY A 18 32.83 2.23 6.62
CA GLY A 18 32.45 1.40 5.48
C GLY A 18 33.68 0.81 4.77
N LYS A 19 33.75 -0.52 4.63
CA LYS A 19 34.62 -1.20 3.68
C LYS A 19 34.09 -0.98 2.26
N LYS A 20 34.99 -0.65 1.31
CA LYS A 20 34.65 -0.54 -0.12
C LYS A 20 34.19 -1.90 -0.65
N PRO A 21 33.06 -1.96 -1.39
CA PRO A 21 32.57 -3.19 -2.01
C PRO A 21 33.26 -3.47 -3.34
N ASP A 22 33.46 -4.77 -3.65
CA ASP A 22 33.88 -5.28 -4.94
C ASP A 22 32.80 -5.06 -6.02
N ALA A 23 33.23 -4.60 -7.18
CA ALA A 23 32.37 -4.26 -8.31
C ALA A 23 31.92 -5.52 -9.08
N ASN A 24 30.96 -6.30 -8.56
CA ASN A 24 30.12 -7.22 -9.35
C ASN A 24 29.10 -7.99 -8.50
N LYS A 25 28.20 -7.26 -7.85
CA LYS A 25 26.86 -7.73 -7.44
C LYS A 25 26.03 -6.50 -7.12
N LYS A 26 25.05 -6.20 -7.95
CA LYS A 26 23.97 -5.28 -7.58
C LYS A 26 23.08 -5.99 -6.55
N GLU A 27 23.47 -5.96 -5.31
CA GLU A 27 22.59 -5.99 -4.18
C GLU A 27 22.68 -4.60 -3.57
N ASP A 28 21.65 -3.81 -3.81
CA ASP A 28 21.46 -2.48 -3.21
C ASP A 28 21.11 -2.67 -1.74
N ASN A 29 22.10 -3.13 -0.94
CA ASN A 29 22.05 -3.12 0.52
C ASN A 29 22.47 -1.72 1.03
N ALA A 30 21.75 -0.69 0.63
CA ALA A 30 21.70 0.51 1.44
C ALA A 30 21.10 0.09 2.78
N ILE A 31 21.84 0.24 3.88
CA ILE A 31 21.33 -0.02 5.23
C ILE A 31 20.22 1.00 5.46
N LYS A 32 18.97 0.57 5.21
CA LYS A 32 17.79 1.38 5.51
C LYS A 32 17.78 1.60 7.01
N CYS A 33 17.61 2.84 7.46
CA CYS A 33 17.52 3.14 8.88
C CYS A 33 16.18 2.59 9.40
N GLU A 34 16.24 1.59 10.25
CA GLU A 34 15.07 0.95 10.88
C GLU A 34 15.05 1.30 12.37
N ILE A 35 13.97 1.91 12.85
CA ILE A 35 13.77 2.30 14.25
C ILE A 35 12.56 1.57 14.81
N VAL A 36 12.77 0.77 15.85
CA VAL A 36 11.66 0.13 16.58
C VAL A 36 10.99 1.16 17.47
N VAL A 37 9.68 1.32 17.32
CA VAL A 37 8.84 2.25 18.10
C VAL A 37 7.83 1.45 18.91
N THR A 38 8.08 1.30 20.20
CA THR A 38 7.25 0.49 21.10
C THR A 38 5.86 1.04 21.32
N GLU A 39 5.68 2.35 21.19
CA GLU A 39 4.40 3.05 21.30
C GLU A 39 3.39 2.58 20.23
N LEU A 40 3.88 2.18 19.06
CA LEU A 40 3.02 1.61 18.02
C LEU A 40 2.40 0.28 18.45
N GLN A 41 3.10 -0.52 19.28
CA GLN A 41 2.53 -1.73 19.86
C GLN A 41 1.36 -1.41 20.78
N THR A 42 1.45 -0.35 21.57
CA THR A 42 0.37 0.10 22.47
C THR A 42 -0.92 0.40 21.68
N ILE A 43 -0.79 0.96 20.47
CA ILE A 43 -1.95 1.20 19.59
C ILE A 43 -2.60 -0.13 19.19
N ILE A 44 -1.82 -1.10 18.75
CA ILE A 44 -2.31 -2.44 18.37
C ILE A 44 -2.99 -3.14 19.57
N ASP A 45 -2.36 -3.10 20.74
CA ASP A 45 -2.88 -3.71 21.95
C ASP A 45 -4.19 -3.05 22.41
N SER A 46 -4.33 -1.74 22.27
CA SER A 46 -5.52 -0.98 22.67
C SER A 46 -6.81 -1.43 21.97
N VAL A 47 -6.68 -2.03 20.78
CA VAL A 47 -7.80 -2.57 20.00
C VAL A 47 -7.84 -4.10 20.00
N ASN A 48 -7.02 -4.73 20.84
CA ASN A 48 -6.93 -6.18 21.01
C ASN A 48 -6.72 -6.94 19.68
N LEU A 49 -5.79 -6.44 18.88
CA LEU A 49 -5.39 -7.05 17.62
C LEU A 49 -3.95 -7.57 17.71
N GLU A 50 -3.60 -8.44 16.77
CA GLU A 50 -2.22 -8.79 16.46
C GLU A 50 -1.85 -8.16 15.11
N GLY A 51 -0.75 -7.39 15.08
CA GLY A 51 -0.38 -6.69 13.85
C GLY A 51 0.98 -6.04 13.91
N ALA A 52 1.38 -5.48 12.77
CA ALA A 52 2.51 -4.56 12.68
C ALA A 52 2.07 -3.28 12.00
N ILE A 53 2.61 -2.17 12.46
CA ILE A 53 2.55 -0.86 11.83
C ILE A 53 3.93 -0.61 11.24
N LEU A 54 3.99 -0.33 9.94
CA LEU A 54 5.20 0.10 9.25
C LEU A 54 4.96 1.50 8.70
N ILE A 55 5.79 2.44 9.11
CA ILE A 55 5.77 3.83 8.66
C ILE A 55 7.11 4.14 7.99
N TYR A 56 7.07 4.84 6.87
CA TYR A 56 8.26 5.33 6.19
C TYR A 56 8.22 6.87 6.14
N ASP A 57 9.22 7.51 6.74
CA ASP A 57 9.44 8.96 6.62
C ASP A 57 10.17 9.20 5.28
N LEU A 58 9.46 9.82 4.33
CA LEU A 58 9.96 10.02 2.98
C LEU A 58 11.16 10.97 2.94
N GLU A 59 11.15 12.00 3.74
CA GLU A 59 12.20 13.02 3.80
C GLU A 59 13.42 12.53 4.60
N GLY A 60 13.16 11.75 5.66
CA GLY A 60 14.20 11.20 6.53
C GLY A 60 14.84 9.91 6.02
N ASP A 61 14.23 9.23 5.05
CA ASP A 61 14.59 7.87 4.58
C ASP A 61 14.71 6.88 5.76
N ILE A 62 13.71 6.92 6.65
CA ILE A 62 13.68 6.14 7.89
C ILE A 62 12.41 5.30 7.95
N TYR A 63 12.57 4.03 8.34
CA TYR A 63 11.46 3.15 8.66
C TYR A 63 11.23 3.09 10.17
N TYR A 64 9.97 3.17 10.59
CA TYR A 64 9.51 2.98 11.95
C TYR A 64 8.53 1.80 12.00
N SER A 65 8.69 0.91 12.98
CA SER A 65 7.76 -0.20 13.17
C SER A 65 7.77 -0.69 14.62
N ASN A 66 6.67 -1.29 15.05
CA ASN A 66 6.66 -2.11 16.28
C ASN A 66 7.24 -3.51 16.03
N ASP A 67 7.16 -4.04 14.78
CA ASP A 67 7.58 -5.41 14.44
C ASP A 67 8.02 -5.49 12.97
N PHE A 68 9.31 -5.31 12.72
CA PHE A 68 9.89 -5.41 11.38
C PHE A 68 9.84 -6.81 10.81
N GLU A 69 9.95 -7.85 11.64
CA GLU A 69 9.89 -9.23 11.15
C GLU A 69 8.50 -9.59 10.65
N ARG A 70 7.45 -9.18 11.36
CA ARG A 70 6.07 -9.32 10.88
C ARG A 70 5.84 -8.50 9.60
N SER A 71 6.43 -7.31 9.50
CA SER A 71 6.31 -6.41 8.33
C SER A 71 6.92 -6.98 7.04
N LYS A 72 7.85 -7.92 7.15
CA LYS A 72 8.45 -8.65 6.01
C LYS A 72 7.57 -9.79 5.50
N ASN A 73 6.61 -10.27 6.31
CA ASN A 73 5.78 -11.41 5.95
C ASN A 73 4.68 -11.02 4.96
N GLY A 74 4.67 -11.70 3.80
CA GLY A 74 3.64 -11.51 2.78
C GLY A 74 2.27 -12.02 3.24
N LYS A 75 1.22 -11.29 2.90
CA LYS A 75 -0.19 -11.64 3.10
C LYS A 75 -0.97 -11.34 1.83
N LEU A 76 -2.17 -11.94 1.69
CA LEU A 76 -3.10 -11.58 0.64
C LEU A 76 -3.38 -10.08 0.68
N PRO A 77 -3.27 -9.35 -0.45
CA PRO A 77 -3.48 -7.90 -0.48
C PRO A 77 -4.94 -7.51 -0.20
N ALA A 78 -5.89 -8.38 -0.43
CA ALA A 78 -7.31 -8.10 -0.30
C ALA A 78 -7.71 -6.83 -1.10
N SER A 79 -8.56 -5.95 -0.53
CA SER A 79 -8.99 -4.75 -1.24
C SER A 79 -7.93 -3.66 -1.41
N THR A 80 -6.72 -3.80 -0.85
CA THR A 80 -5.61 -2.89 -1.19
C THR A 80 -5.15 -3.09 -2.63
N PHE A 81 -5.36 -4.29 -3.20
CA PHE A 81 -5.15 -4.59 -4.62
C PHE A 81 -5.94 -3.70 -5.56
N LYS A 82 -6.99 -3.03 -5.09
CA LYS A 82 -7.73 -2.06 -5.90
C LYS A 82 -6.86 -0.90 -6.39
N ILE A 83 -5.76 -0.57 -5.70
CA ILE A 83 -4.83 0.46 -6.16
C ILE A 83 -4.16 0.02 -7.48
N PRO A 84 -3.36 -1.07 -7.55
CA PRO A 84 -2.75 -1.49 -8.81
C PRO A 84 -3.79 -1.93 -9.84
N ASN A 85 -4.91 -2.55 -9.46
CA ASN A 85 -5.97 -2.92 -10.39
C ASN A 85 -6.55 -1.68 -11.11
N SER A 86 -6.77 -0.58 -10.38
CA SER A 86 -7.24 0.69 -10.96
C SER A 86 -6.20 1.31 -11.91
N ILE A 87 -4.93 1.30 -11.52
CA ILE A 87 -3.83 1.75 -12.38
C ILE A 87 -3.83 0.96 -13.69
N ILE A 88 -3.88 -0.37 -13.60
CA ILE A 88 -3.87 -1.25 -14.77
C ILE A 88 -5.10 -1.04 -15.64
N ALA A 89 -6.26 -0.84 -15.05
CA ALA A 89 -7.50 -0.59 -15.78
C ALA A 89 -7.44 0.72 -16.59
N LEU A 90 -6.89 1.77 -15.99
CA LEU A 90 -6.71 3.07 -16.64
C LEU A 90 -5.63 3.01 -17.75
N GLU A 91 -4.47 2.39 -17.49
CA GLU A 91 -3.39 2.26 -18.46
C GLU A 91 -3.76 1.36 -19.65
N SER A 92 -4.52 0.29 -19.42
CA SER A 92 -4.98 -0.60 -20.47
C SER A 92 -6.25 -0.12 -21.18
N GLY A 93 -6.79 1.05 -20.80
CA GLY A 93 -7.99 1.64 -21.40
C GLY A 93 -9.28 0.86 -21.13
N ARG A 94 -9.31 -0.02 -20.13
CA ARG A 94 -10.50 -0.76 -19.69
C ARG A 94 -11.47 0.11 -18.89
N VAL A 95 -10.93 1.12 -18.25
CA VAL A 95 -11.67 2.19 -17.58
C VAL A 95 -11.18 3.52 -18.14
N GLU A 96 -12.10 4.37 -18.56
CA GLU A 96 -11.73 5.65 -19.15
C GLU A 96 -11.23 6.63 -18.08
N ASN A 97 -11.96 6.80 -16.99
CA ASN A 97 -11.62 7.72 -15.90
C ASN A 97 -12.35 7.33 -14.61
N ASP A 98 -12.16 8.11 -13.55
CA ASP A 98 -12.76 7.88 -12.23
C ASP A 98 -14.29 8.08 -12.18
N SER A 99 -14.89 8.62 -13.24
CA SER A 99 -16.35 8.76 -13.39
C SER A 99 -16.96 7.67 -14.28
N THR A 100 -16.17 6.70 -14.77
CA THR A 100 -16.68 5.55 -15.54
C THR A 100 -17.72 4.80 -14.72
N LEU A 101 -18.90 4.58 -15.30
CA LEU A 101 -20.06 4.00 -14.63
C LEU A 101 -20.04 2.47 -14.72
N PHE A 102 -20.16 1.81 -13.58
CA PHE A 102 -20.49 0.40 -13.44
C PHE A 102 -21.98 0.27 -13.15
N LYS A 103 -22.72 -0.31 -14.07
CA LYS A 103 -24.15 -0.53 -13.88
C LYS A 103 -24.39 -1.77 -13.02
N TRP A 104 -25.22 -1.61 -12.02
CA TRP A 104 -25.70 -2.76 -11.25
C TRP A 104 -26.71 -3.57 -12.06
N ASN A 105 -26.52 -4.87 -12.07
CA ASN A 105 -27.34 -5.80 -12.83
C ASN A 105 -28.63 -6.25 -12.10
N GLY A 106 -28.94 -5.67 -10.92
CA GLY A 106 -30.12 -6.03 -10.13
C GLY A 106 -29.93 -7.23 -9.20
N GLU A 107 -28.79 -7.93 -9.25
CA GLU A 107 -28.52 -9.08 -8.38
C GLU A 107 -28.19 -8.64 -6.95
N LYS A 108 -28.62 -9.46 -5.97
CA LYS A 108 -28.27 -9.25 -4.57
C LYS A 108 -26.77 -9.41 -4.36
N ARG A 109 -26.17 -8.47 -3.63
CA ARG A 109 -24.73 -8.46 -3.30
C ARG A 109 -24.49 -8.58 -1.80
N SER A 110 -23.26 -8.87 -1.40
CA SER A 110 -22.88 -9.05 0.00
C SER A 110 -23.02 -7.78 0.83
N LEU A 111 -22.88 -6.61 0.21
CA LEU A 111 -23.05 -5.33 0.87
C LEU A 111 -24.09 -4.48 0.13
N LYS A 112 -24.97 -3.84 0.89
CA LYS A 112 -26.07 -3.03 0.35
C LYS A 112 -25.61 -1.87 -0.52
N ASN A 113 -24.50 -1.23 -0.17
CA ASN A 113 -23.91 -0.13 -0.95
C ASN A 113 -23.31 -0.54 -2.30
N TRP A 114 -23.26 -1.83 -2.61
CA TRP A 114 -22.91 -2.36 -3.93
C TRP A 114 -24.13 -2.64 -4.83
N GLU A 115 -25.34 -2.57 -4.28
CA GLU A 115 -26.61 -2.80 -4.99
C GLU A 115 -27.14 -1.50 -5.61
N GLN A 116 -26.30 -0.84 -6.38
CA GLN A 116 -26.59 0.42 -7.09
C GLN A 116 -25.56 0.62 -8.21
N ASP A 117 -25.88 1.52 -9.12
CA ASP A 117 -24.91 2.03 -10.09
C ASP A 117 -23.80 2.79 -9.35
N LEU A 118 -22.55 2.51 -9.68
CA LEU A 118 -21.38 3.12 -9.04
C LEU A 118 -20.43 3.67 -10.11
N ILE A 119 -19.95 4.89 -9.93
CA ILE A 119 -18.80 5.35 -10.68
C ILE A 119 -17.52 4.69 -10.13
N PHE A 120 -16.46 4.66 -10.93
CA PHE A 120 -15.22 3.97 -10.60
C PHE A 120 -14.62 4.42 -9.26
N ARG A 121 -14.66 5.72 -8.96
CA ARG A 121 -14.23 6.28 -7.67
C ARG A 121 -15.04 5.72 -6.51
N ASP A 122 -16.35 5.66 -6.63
CA ASP A 122 -17.21 5.16 -5.56
C ASP A 122 -17.05 3.65 -5.38
N ALA A 123 -16.85 2.91 -6.48
CA ALA A 123 -16.52 1.48 -6.44
C ALA A 123 -15.19 1.22 -5.72
N PHE A 124 -14.20 2.12 -5.85
CA PHE A 124 -12.95 2.07 -5.10
C PHE A 124 -13.18 2.31 -3.60
N HIS A 125 -13.86 3.40 -3.24
CA HIS A 125 -14.12 3.76 -1.84
C HIS A 125 -14.98 2.74 -1.11
N PHE A 126 -16.06 2.26 -1.75
CA PHE A 126 -16.94 1.23 -1.18
C PHE A 126 -16.33 -0.18 -1.23
N SER A 127 -15.10 -0.30 -1.75
CA SER A 127 -14.45 -1.61 -1.92
C SER A 127 -15.31 -2.62 -2.72
N CYS A 128 -16.06 -2.16 -3.73
CA CYS A 128 -16.95 -3.00 -4.52
C CYS A 128 -16.19 -4.17 -5.17
N VAL A 129 -16.26 -5.35 -4.54
CA VAL A 129 -15.58 -6.55 -5.05
C VAL A 129 -16.13 -6.95 -6.42
N PRO A 130 -17.45 -7.08 -6.65
CA PRO A 130 -17.99 -7.47 -7.96
C PRO A 130 -17.56 -6.50 -9.08
N CYS A 131 -17.52 -5.18 -8.81
CA CYS A 131 -17.07 -4.19 -9.80
C CYS A 131 -15.59 -4.45 -10.20
N TYR A 132 -14.74 -4.70 -9.23
CA TYR A 132 -13.29 -4.94 -9.48
C TYR A 132 -13.00 -6.33 -10.06
N GLN A 133 -13.87 -7.30 -9.82
CA GLN A 133 -13.83 -8.60 -10.50
C GLN A 133 -14.14 -8.44 -12.00
N GLU A 134 -15.14 -7.65 -12.34
CA GLU A 134 -15.47 -7.30 -13.73
C GLU A 134 -14.29 -6.58 -14.43
N VAL A 135 -13.69 -5.59 -13.75
CA VAL A 135 -12.50 -4.90 -14.23
C VAL A 135 -11.36 -5.87 -14.49
N ALA A 136 -11.03 -6.75 -13.54
CA ALA A 136 -9.93 -7.70 -13.69
C ALA A 136 -10.18 -8.69 -14.84
N ARG A 137 -11.40 -9.20 -15.00
CA ARG A 137 -11.76 -10.03 -16.16
C ARG A 137 -11.61 -9.28 -17.48
N SER A 138 -11.97 -7.99 -17.52
CA SER A 138 -11.84 -7.16 -18.73
C SER A 138 -10.38 -6.86 -19.09
N ILE A 139 -9.49 -6.75 -18.10
CA ILE A 139 -8.03 -6.62 -18.29
C ILE A 139 -7.46 -7.90 -18.88
N GLY A 140 -7.87 -9.06 -18.34
CA GLY A 140 -7.40 -10.38 -18.74
C GLY A 140 -6.02 -10.74 -18.17
N VAL A 141 -5.73 -12.05 -18.14
CA VAL A 141 -4.53 -12.60 -17.49
C VAL A 141 -3.24 -11.97 -18.04
N LYS A 142 -3.09 -11.92 -19.36
CA LYS A 142 -1.86 -11.43 -20.01
C LYS A 142 -1.53 -10.00 -19.57
N ASN A 143 -2.47 -9.08 -19.76
CA ASN A 143 -2.23 -7.68 -19.39
C ASN A 143 -2.05 -7.52 -17.88
N MET A 144 -2.84 -8.24 -17.06
CA MET A 144 -2.71 -8.19 -15.61
C MET A 144 -1.28 -8.58 -15.17
N THR A 145 -0.76 -9.70 -15.68
CA THR A 145 0.59 -10.17 -15.35
C THR A 145 1.67 -9.20 -15.84
N GLU A 146 1.58 -8.75 -17.10
CA GLU A 146 2.58 -7.81 -17.66
C GLU A 146 2.64 -6.48 -16.88
N TYR A 147 1.50 -5.96 -16.45
CA TYR A 147 1.48 -4.73 -15.65
C TYR A 147 1.93 -4.95 -14.20
N LEU A 148 1.56 -6.05 -13.57
CA LEU A 148 2.02 -6.39 -12.22
C LEU A 148 3.54 -6.51 -12.18
N ASP A 149 4.15 -7.14 -13.20
CA ASP A 149 5.60 -7.22 -13.35
C ASP A 149 6.23 -5.82 -13.52
N LYS A 150 5.66 -4.97 -14.39
CA LYS A 150 6.13 -3.58 -14.58
C LYS A 150 6.01 -2.72 -13.32
N LEU A 151 4.96 -2.93 -12.56
CA LEU A 151 4.72 -2.22 -11.30
C LEU A 151 5.53 -2.78 -10.14
N GLU A 152 6.13 -3.97 -10.30
CA GLU A 152 6.83 -4.70 -9.22
C GLU A 152 5.96 -4.84 -7.97
N TYR A 153 4.67 -5.20 -8.16
CA TYR A 153 3.69 -5.26 -7.08
C TYR A 153 3.63 -6.65 -6.45
N GLY A 154 4.47 -6.89 -5.44
CA GLY A 154 4.44 -8.11 -4.63
C GLY A 154 4.66 -9.40 -5.44
N ASN A 155 4.16 -10.51 -4.92
CA ASN A 155 4.20 -11.83 -5.57
C ASN A 155 2.77 -12.29 -5.87
N MET A 156 2.23 -11.82 -7.00
CA MET A 156 0.86 -12.13 -7.41
C MET A 156 0.83 -13.40 -8.25
N LYS A 157 -0.09 -14.32 -7.93
CA LYS A 157 -0.30 -15.60 -8.64
C LYS A 157 -1.56 -15.50 -9.47
N VAL A 158 -1.41 -15.12 -10.74
CA VAL A 158 -2.52 -14.85 -11.66
C VAL A 158 -2.55 -15.86 -12.79
N ASP A 159 -3.71 -16.50 -12.98
CA ASP A 159 -3.98 -17.39 -14.09
C ASP A 159 -5.45 -17.29 -14.57
N SER A 160 -5.84 -18.10 -15.54
CA SER A 160 -7.19 -18.08 -16.13
C SER A 160 -8.27 -18.55 -15.17
N THR A 161 -7.93 -19.25 -14.11
CA THR A 161 -8.91 -19.81 -13.15
C THR A 161 -9.16 -18.87 -11.98
N ASN A 162 -8.25 -17.88 -11.74
CA ASN A 162 -8.30 -17.02 -10.57
C ASN A 162 -8.25 -15.52 -10.87
N ILE A 163 -8.30 -15.10 -12.14
CA ILE A 163 -8.13 -13.70 -12.57
C ILE A 163 -8.96 -12.67 -11.79
N ASP A 164 -10.09 -13.05 -11.26
CA ASP A 164 -10.99 -12.19 -10.50
C ASP A 164 -11.03 -12.50 -8.99
N LEU A 165 -10.12 -13.36 -8.51
CA LEU A 165 -10.08 -13.82 -7.12
C LEU A 165 -8.65 -13.79 -6.50
N PHE A 166 -7.60 -13.79 -7.30
CA PHE A 166 -6.22 -14.01 -6.83
C PHE A 166 -5.74 -13.06 -5.73
N TRP A 167 -6.37 -11.89 -5.57
CA TRP A 167 -6.05 -10.94 -4.50
C TRP A 167 -6.89 -11.13 -3.22
N LEU A 168 -7.93 -11.97 -3.29
CA LEU A 168 -8.85 -12.26 -2.20
C LEU A 168 -8.61 -13.61 -1.55
N GLU A 169 -8.07 -14.56 -2.33
CA GLU A 169 -7.80 -15.93 -1.91
C GLU A 169 -6.65 -16.53 -2.73
N GLY A 170 -6.12 -17.68 -2.27
CA GLY A 170 -4.99 -18.34 -2.91
C GLY A 170 -3.63 -17.89 -2.35
N GLU A 171 -2.61 -17.92 -3.21
CA GLU A 171 -1.20 -17.80 -2.81
C GLU A 171 -0.56 -16.45 -3.12
N SER A 172 -1.33 -15.49 -3.63
CA SER A 172 -0.83 -14.13 -3.87
C SER A 172 -0.43 -13.46 -2.55
N GLN A 173 0.72 -12.82 -2.53
CA GLN A 173 1.27 -12.22 -1.31
C GLN A 173 1.95 -10.89 -1.57
N ILE A 174 1.82 -9.98 -0.61
CA ILE A 174 2.57 -8.74 -0.54
C ILE A 174 2.90 -8.44 0.92
N SER A 175 4.12 -7.99 1.19
CA SER A 175 4.53 -7.56 2.52
C SER A 175 4.25 -6.08 2.75
N GLN A 176 4.34 -5.61 4.00
CA GLN A 176 4.23 -4.18 4.30
C GLN A 176 5.34 -3.38 3.63
N PHE A 177 6.57 -3.89 3.63
CA PHE A 177 7.68 -3.24 2.91
C PHE A 177 7.42 -3.09 1.41
N GLN A 178 6.85 -4.11 0.77
CA GLN A 178 6.50 -4.04 -0.66
C GLN A 178 5.34 -3.07 -0.91
N GLN A 179 4.37 -2.97 0.00
CA GLN A 179 3.30 -1.96 -0.09
C GLN A 179 3.86 -0.53 0.03
N VAL A 180 4.74 -0.30 1.00
CA VAL A 180 5.41 0.99 1.20
C VAL A 180 6.27 1.36 -0.01
N ASP A 181 7.09 0.43 -0.53
CA ASP A 181 7.91 0.68 -1.72
C ASP A 181 7.05 1.06 -2.93
N PHE A 182 5.97 0.31 -3.17
CA PHE A 182 5.04 0.60 -4.27
C PHE A 182 4.39 1.99 -4.11
N LEU A 183 3.92 2.35 -2.91
CA LEU A 183 3.31 3.66 -2.64
C LEU A 183 4.32 4.80 -2.69
N LYS A 184 5.56 4.59 -2.24
CA LYS A 184 6.67 5.54 -2.37
C LYS A 184 6.92 5.86 -3.85
N ARG A 185 7.12 4.84 -4.68
CA ARG A 185 7.32 5.01 -6.13
C ARG A 185 6.11 5.69 -6.80
N PHE A 186 4.90 5.34 -6.38
CA PHE A 186 3.69 6.00 -6.86
C PHE A 186 3.65 7.49 -6.48
N TYR A 187 3.93 7.82 -5.23
CA TYR A 187 3.92 9.19 -4.72
C TYR A 187 4.96 10.05 -5.42
N GLN A 188 6.18 9.53 -5.61
CA GLN A 188 7.31 10.19 -6.27
C GLN A 188 7.21 10.22 -7.82
N SER A 189 6.12 9.70 -8.41
CA SER A 189 5.94 9.62 -9.87
C SER A 189 6.99 8.73 -10.57
N GLU A 190 7.46 7.70 -9.90
CA GLU A 190 8.47 6.76 -10.39
C GLU A 190 7.88 5.46 -10.96
N LEU A 191 6.58 5.24 -10.81
CA LEU A 191 5.93 4.11 -11.47
C LEU A 191 5.86 4.33 -12.99
N PRO A 192 6.03 3.28 -13.80
CA PRO A 192 5.98 3.37 -15.27
C PRO A 192 4.54 3.47 -15.78
N ILE A 193 3.87 4.55 -15.39
CA ILE A 193 2.47 4.86 -15.71
C ILE A 193 2.34 6.27 -16.30
N SER A 194 1.26 6.52 -17.02
CA SER A 194 1.00 7.85 -17.57
C SER A 194 0.68 8.87 -16.47
N LYS A 195 1.04 10.13 -16.70
CA LYS A 195 0.70 11.25 -15.78
C LYS A 195 -0.81 11.39 -15.59
N ARG A 196 -1.58 11.03 -16.61
CA ARG A 196 -3.04 10.99 -16.53
C ARG A 196 -3.52 9.99 -15.48
N THR A 197 -3.04 8.74 -15.54
CA THR A 197 -3.38 7.69 -14.59
C THR A 197 -2.94 8.07 -13.17
N GLU A 198 -1.73 8.57 -13.01
CA GLU A 198 -1.23 9.05 -11.73
C GLU A 198 -2.15 10.13 -11.13
N THR A 199 -2.54 11.13 -11.91
CA THR A 199 -3.41 12.22 -11.46
C THR A 199 -4.79 11.72 -11.04
N ILE A 200 -5.39 10.80 -11.82
CA ILE A 200 -6.67 10.20 -11.48
C ILE A 200 -6.56 9.41 -10.18
N MET A 201 -5.53 8.58 -10.05
CA MET A 201 -5.34 7.73 -8.87
C MET A 201 -5.06 8.54 -7.60
N LYS A 202 -4.21 9.57 -7.66
CA LYS A 202 -3.95 10.47 -6.51
C LYS A 202 -5.25 11.09 -6.01
N ARG A 203 -6.15 11.49 -6.92
CA ARG A 203 -7.48 12.01 -6.56
C ARG A 203 -8.40 10.93 -5.98
N MET A 204 -8.41 9.74 -6.58
CA MET A 204 -9.25 8.62 -6.12
C MET A 204 -8.86 8.11 -4.73
N MET A 205 -7.58 8.16 -4.39
CA MET A 205 -7.09 7.62 -3.12
C MET A 205 -7.35 8.53 -1.91
N VAL A 206 -7.73 9.80 -2.11
CA VAL A 206 -8.00 10.74 -1.02
C VAL A 206 -9.14 10.21 -0.15
N MET A 207 -8.87 10.02 1.14
CA MET A 207 -9.83 9.58 2.15
C MET A 207 -10.26 10.74 3.04
N GLU A 208 -9.31 11.62 3.37
CA GLU A 208 -9.53 12.80 4.18
C GLU A 208 -8.57 13.91 3.73
N ASP A 209 -9.10 15.13 3.66
CA ASP A 209 -8.34 16.33 3.28
C ASP A 209 -8.87 17.49 4.14
N ASN A 210 -8.05 17.97 5.07
CA ASN A 210 -8.39 19.03 6.01
C ASN A 210 -7.20 19.97 6.21
N ASP A 211 -7.33 20.97 7.10
CA ASP A 211 -6.31 22.00 7.32
C ASP A 211 -5.01 21.45 7.95
N ASP A 212 -5.07 20.29 8.62
CA ASP A 212 -3.94 19.73 9.34
C ASP A 212 -3.19 18.69 8.47
N TYR A 213 -3.92 17.83 7.77
CA TYR A 213 -3.32 16.76 6.96
C TYR A 213 -4.21 16.33 5.79
N LYS A 214 -3.56 15.65 4.84
CA LYS A 214 -4.24 14.93 3.78
C LYS A 214 -3.87 13.45 3.85
N LEU A 215 -4.89 12.61 4.02
CA LEU A 215 -4.76 11.16 4.06
C LEU A 215 -5.25 10.54 2.76
N SER A 216 -4.38 9.79 2.10
CA SER A 216 -4.69 9.02 0.90
C SER A 216 -4.40 7.55 1.13
N GLY A 217 -5.30 6.66 0.74
CA GLY A 217 -5.06 5.24 0.99
C GLY A 217 -6.20 4.32 0.62
N LYS A 218 -6.06 3.08 1.07
CA LYS A 218 -7.05 2.02 0.89
C LYS A 218 -7.01 1.01 2.02
N THR A 219 -8.18 0.64 2.52
CA THR A 219 -8.36 -0.51 3.41
C THR A 219 -8.47 -1.81 2.63
N GLY A 220 -8.11 -2.92 3.26
CA GLY A 220 -8.33 -4.27 2.74
C GLY A 220 -8.70 -5.23 3.86
N TRP A 221 -9.55 -6.20 3.54
CA TRP A 221 -9.92 -7.26 4.47
C TRP A 221 -10.20 -8.55 3.72
N SER A 222 -9.57 -9.64 4.15
CA SER A 222 -9.80 -11.00 3.65
C SER A 222 -10.09 -11.93 4.81
N ILE A 223 -11.20 -12.67 4.72
CA ILE A 223 -11.66 -13.68 5.71
C ILE A 223 -11.88 -15.04 5.05
N ARG A 224 -11.23 -15.29 3.91
CA ARG A 224 -11.43 -16.51 3.12
C ARG A 224 -10.34 -17.55 3.40
N ASN A 225 -10.70 -18.82 3.32
CA ASN A 225 -9.75 -19.95 3.41
C ASN A 225 -8.84 -19.90 4.64
N GLY A 226 -9.40 -19.55 5.81
CA GLY A 226 -8.63 -19.44 7.06
C GLY A 226 -7.78 -18.18 7.20
N ASN A 227 -7.75 -17.32 6.18
CA ASN A 227 -7.13 -16.00 6.30
C ASN A 227 -8.09 -15.03 6.99
N ASN A 228 -7.61 -14.40 8.06
CA ASN A 228 -8.27 -13.23 8.65
C ASN A 228 -7.22 -12.12 8.71
N ASN A 229 -7.14 -11.34 7.65
CA ASN A 229 -6.09 -10.36 7.45
C ASN A 229 -6.67 -9.01 7.07
N GLY A 230 -6.41 -7.99 7.90
CA GLY A 230 -6.80 -6.61 7.67
C GLY A 230 -5.60 -5.78 7.20
N TRP A 231 -5.85 -4.80 6.32
CA TRP A 231 -4.89 -3.85 5.81
C TRP A 231 -5.41 -2.41 5.89
N PHE A 232 -4.53 -1.52 6.21
CA PHE A 232 -4.56 -0.15 5.74
C PHE A 232 -3.23 0.14 5.07
N VAL A 233 -3.27 0.67 3.85
CA VAL A 233 -2.09 1.14 3.12
C VAL A 233 -2.38 2.53 2.54
N GLY A 234 -1.42 3.44 2.67
CA GLY A 234 -1.63 4.81 2.24
C GLY A 234 -0.42 5.69 2.54
N TYR A 235 -0.61 6.98 2.35
CA TYR A 235 0.33 8.01 2.74
C TYR A 235 -0.43 9.19 3.33
N VAL A 236 0.23 9.87 4.26
CA VAL A 236 -0.26 11.09 4.88
C VAL A 236 0.70 12.24 4.59
N GLU A 237 0.14 13.33 4.10
CA GLU A 237 0.83 14.59 3.89
C GLU A 237 0.46 15.52 5.05
N HIS A 238 1.45 15.92 5.86
CA HIS A 238 1.26 16.81 7.01
C HIS A 238 2.35 17.87 7.01
N GLN A 239 1.97 19.14 6.89
CA GLN A 239 2.90 20.25 6.71
C GLN A 239 3.83 20.02 5.51
N ASN A 240 5.14 19.88 5.71
CA ASN A 240 6.14 19.61 4.65
C ASN A 240 6.71 18.20 4.74
N LYS A 241 5.96 17.25 5.33
CA LYS A 241 6.38 15.87 5.51
C LYS A 241 5.37 14.90 4.92
N THR A 242 5.91 13.78 4.44
CA THR A 242 5.12 12.67 3.89
C THR A 242 5.54 11.36 4.55
N TYR A 243 4.54 10.64 5.01
CA TYR A 243 4.73 9.35 5.65
C TYR A 243 3.96 8.26 4.93
#